data_f74b3fcb110c0c645f07d0d7bbd85e06
#
_entry.id   f74b3fcb110c0c645f07d0d7bbd85e06
#
_cell.length_a   1.000
_cell.length_b   1.000
_cell.length_c   1.000
_cell.angle_alpha   90.00
_cell.angle_beta   90.00
_cell.angle_gamma   90.00
#
_symmetry.space_group_name_H-M   'P 1'
#
loop_
_entity.id
_entity.type
_entity.pdbx_description
1 polymer ?
#
loop_
_entity_poly.entity_id
_entity_poly.type
_entity_poly.pdbx_seq_one_letter_code
_entity_poly.pdbx_strand_id
1 'polypeptide(L)'
;MMSCLRMSCVMLAFMTLYGCGGGGGNGNGGAGPGTDSYVFQAGNATLTFSALSTAHLAAPISGIDLFITLPQGMSVATETGRSGQIENASITPGSALVGTNLAFGSYSASNGMVRLSMATTNDNYRSGEFLRLTCIVAPNSAITLGSLKALNVPVSIQKAVGYDPIASSTVILTDSVKVILGTP
;
A
#
# COMPACT_ATOMS: atom_id res chain seq x y z
N MET A 1 -39.83 71.92 -4.33
CA MET A 1 -40.25 71.01 -3.25
C MET A 1 -39.22 69.87 -3.26
N MET A 2 -38.24 70.00 -2.39
CA MET A 2 -38.03 69.28 -1.12
C MET A 2 -38.06 67.75 -1.40
N SER A 3 -37.02 67.08 -1.26
CA SER A 3 -36.16 66.74 -0.12
C SER A 3 -35.96 65.27 -0.26
N CYS A 4 -34.96 64.66 -0.10
CA CYS A 4 -34.04 64.27 0.94
C CYS A 4 -32.98 63.30 0.45
N LEU A 5 -31.82 63.69 0.67
CA LEU A 5 -30.58 62.94 0.78
C LEU A 5 -30.73 61.80 1.78
N ARG A 6 -30.43 60.56 1.41
CA ARG A 6 -30.03 59.52 2.37
C ARG A 6 -28.80 58.78 1.85
N MET A 7 -27.75 59.24 2.41
CA MET A 7 -26.43 58.63 2.52
C MET A 7 -26.54 57.28 3.27
N SER A 8 -26.22 56.19 2.64
CA SER A 8 -26.14 54.91 3.34
C SER A 8 -24.71 54.37 3.23
N CYS A 9 -24.01 54.49 4.36
CA CYS A 9 -22.67 53.90 4.56
C CYS A 9 -22.74 52.40 4.37
N VAL A 10 -21.97 51.89 3.41
CA VAL A 10 -21.64 50.48 3.32
C VAL A 10 -20.41 50.27 4.18
N MET A 11 -20.60 49.75 5.36
CA MET A 11 -19.52 49.22 6.20
C MET A 11 -19.00 47.91 5.51
N LEU A 12 -17.79 47.95 5.01
CA LEU A 12 -17.02 46.77 4.65
C LEU A 12 -16.54 46.12 5.97
N ALA A 13 -17.20 45.07 6.39
CA ALA A 13 -16.70 44.19 7.44
C ALA A 13 -15.62 43.30 6.90
N PHE A 14 -14.36 43.59 7.16
CA PHE A 14 -13.24 42.68 7.02
C PHE A 14 -13.37 41.59 8.07
N MET A 15 -13.88 40.41 7.67
CA MET A 15 -13.74 39.21 8.49
C MET A 15 -12.33 38.65 8.27
N THR A 16 -11.43 38.98 9.20
CA THR A 16 -10.17 38.25 9.38
C THR A 16 -10.50 36.88 9.99
N LEU A 17 -10.44 35.84 9.16
CA LEU A 17 -10.44 34.45 9.62
C LEU A 17 -9.12 34.18 10.34
N TYR A 18 -9.08 34.39 11.65
CA TYR A 18 -8.07 33.80 12.51
C TYR A 18 -8.34 32.28 12.57
N GLY A 19 -7.68 31.52 11.78
CA GLY A 19 -7.58 30.08 11.93
C GLY A 19 -6.80 29.76 13.21
N CYS A 20 -7.49 29.54 14.30
CA CYS A 20 -6.91 29.03 15.54
C CYS A 20 -6.70 27.54 15.42
N GLY A 21 -5.52 27.13 14.91
CA GLY A 21 -5.02 25.78 14.97
C GLY A 21 -4.24 25.55 16.26
N GLY A 22 -4.91 25.55 17.40
CA GLY A 22 -4.35 25.19 18.70
C GLY A 22 -4.57 23.70 18.94
N GLY A 23 -3.60 22.85 18.65
CA GLY A 23 -3.55 21.47 19.07
C GLY A 23 -2.13 21.15 19.51
N GLY A 24 -1.82 21.47 20.79
CA GLY A 24 -0.61 20.98 21.45
C GLY A 24 -0.73 19.46 21.63
N GLY A 25 -0.13 18.68 20.75
CA GLY A 25 0.16 17.27 20.93
C GLY A 25 1.65 17.11 20.78
N ASN A 26 2.33 16.68 21.81
CA ASN A 26 3.67 16.13 21.77
C ASN A 26 3.60 14.87 20.88
N GLY A 27 3.67 15.03 19.57
CA GLY A 27 3.75 13.97 18.59
C GLY A 27 5.00 14.19 17.79
N ASN A 28 5.95 13.26 17.86
CA ASN A 28 7.00 13.09 16.87
C ASN A 28 6.39 13.43 15.51
N GLY A 29 6.89 14.47 14.85
CA GLY A 29 6.44 14.90 13.53
C GLY A 29 6.78 13.90 12.46
N GLY A 30 6.22 12.70 12.55
CA GLY A 30 6.30 11.69 11.49
C GLY A 30 5.40 12.11 10.34
N ALA A 31 5.90 12.07 9.12
CA ALA A 31 5.08 12.17 7.94
C ALA A 31 3.98 11.10 7.99
N GLY A 32 2.80 11.45 7.52
CA GLY A 32 1.65 10.54 7.50
C GLY A 32 1.92 9.28 6.69
N PRO A 33 1.13 8.23 6.91
CA PRO A 33 1.23 7.00 6.14
C PRO A 33 1.26 7.25 4.63
N GLY A 34 2.11 6.54 3.91
CA GLY A 34 2.23 6.64 2.46
C GLY A 34 3.19 7.69 1.93
N THR A 35 3.77 8.60 2.77
CA THR A 35 4.84 9.49 2.33
C THR A 35 6.20 8.79 2.43
N ASP A 36 7.15 9.14 1.54
CA ASP A 36 8.49 8.52 1.52
C ASP A 36 9.28 8.80 2.80
N SER A 37 8.98 9.88 3.52
CA SER A 37 9.54 10.23 4.82
C SER A 37 8.90 9.52 6.02
N TYR A 38 7.85 8.72 5.81
CA TYR A 38 7.25 7.90 6.87
C TYR A 38 8.30 6.95 7.47
N VAL A 39 8.48 7.00 8.79
CA VAL A 39 9.44 6.18 9.54
C VAL A 39 8.68 5.03 10.20
N PHE A 40 9.10 3.81 9.92
CA PHE A 40 8.56 2.63 10.58
C PHE A 40 9.02 2.57 12.04
N GLN A 41 8.06 2.47 12.95
CA GLN A 41 8.36 2.30 14.37
C GLN A 41 8.81 0.86 14.68
N ALA A 42 9.62 0.67 15.73
CA ALA A 42 9.98 -0.65 16.20
C ALA A 42 8.75 -1.48 16.58
N GLY A 43 8.76 -2.77 16.26
CA GLY A 43 7.63 -3.67 16.41
C GLY A 43 6.96 -4.02 15.09
N ASN A 44 5.65 -4.25 15.11
CA ASN A 44 4.93 -4.65 13.90
C ASN A 44 4.68 -3.45 12.98
N ALA A 45 4.96 -3.64 11.70
CA ALA A 45 4.70 -2.69 10.63
C ALA A 45 3.97 -3.40 9.47
N THR A 46 2.94 -2.78 8.92
CA THR A 46 2.20 -3.35 7.80
C THR A 46 2.60 -2.67 6.49
N LEU A 47 2.94 -3.48 5.50
CA LEU A 47 3.13 -3.07 4.12
C LEU A 47 1.88 -3.41 3.32
N THR A 48 1.48 -2.53 2.42
CA THR A 48 0.36 -2.75 1.49
C THR A 48 0.87 -2.86 0.06
N PHE A 49 0.26 -3.75 -0.70
CA PHE A 49 0.56 -3.96 -2.11
C PHE A 49 -0.70 -3.74 -2.93
N SER A 50 -0.65 -2.76 -3.82
CA SER A 50 -1.76 -2.41 -4.69
C SER A 50 -1.40 -2.62 -6.14
N ALA A 51 -2.27 -3.30 -6.90
CA ALA A 51 -2.11 -3.42 -8.33
C ALA A 51 -2.68 -2.18 -9.04
N LEU A 52 -1.96 -1.73 -10.06
CA LEU A 52 -2.40 -0.74 -11.04
C LEU A 52 -2.36 -1.36 -12.42
N SER A 53 -3.44 -1.23 -13.16
CA SER A 53 -3.46 -1.54 -14.59
C SER A 53 -2.77 -0.42 -15.36
N THR A 54 -1.79 -0.76 -16.19
CA THR A 54 -1.11 0.22 -17.07
C THR A 54 -1.79 0.37 -18.43
N ALA A 55 -2.70 -0.58 -18.75
CA ALA A 55 -3.49 -0.63 -19.97
C ALA A 55 -4.85 -1.28 -19.69
N HIS A 56 -5.70 -1.34 -20.71
CA HIS A 56 -6.91 -2.14 -20.61
C HIS A 56 -6.54 -3.62 -20.48
N LEU A 57 -6.91 -4.23 -19.33
CA LEU A 57 -6.62 -5.64 -19.09
C LEU A 57 -7.55 -6.52 -19.92
N ALA A 58 -6.96 -7.50 -20.59
CA ALA A 58 -7.69 -8.50 -21.38
C ALA A 58 -8.58 -9.40 -20.50
N ALA A 59 -8.21 -9.57 -19.21
CA ALA A 59 -8.99 -10.33 -18.23
C ALA A 59 -8.83 -9.71 -16.83
N PRO A 60 -9.73 -10.00 -15.87
CA PRO A 60 -9.51 -9.72 -14.45
C PRO A 60 -8.25 -10.40 -13.94
N ILE A 61 -7.58 -9.79 -12.97
CA ILE A 61 -6.40 -10.37 -12.33
C ILE A 61 -6.86 -11.48 -11.39
N SER A 62 -6.38 -12.70 -11.61
CA SER A 62 -6.65 -13.87 -10.77
C SER A 62 -5.46 -14.32 -9.94
N GLY A 63 -4.26 -13.84 -10.25
CA GLY A 63 -3.06 -14.14 -9.48
C GLY A 63 -1.92 -13.20 -9.75
N ILE A 64 -1.14 -12.92 -8.70
CA ILE A 64 0.11 -12.14 -8.76
C ILE A 64 1.17 -12.86 -7.94
N ASP A 65 2.37 -13.01 -8.53
CA ASP A 65 3.57 -13.50 -7.87
C ASP A 65 4.67 -12.44 -8.01
N LEU A 66 5.25 -12.02 -6.88
CA LEU A 66 6.21 -10.90 -6.84
C LEU A 66 7.32 -11.13 -5.83
N PHE A 67 8.40 -10.37 -5.99
CA PHE A 67 9.49 -10.28 -5.02
C PHE A 67 9.65 -8.86 -4.52
N ILE A 68 10.02 -8.76 -3.23
CA ILE A 68 10.56 -7.55 -2.62
C ILE A 68 11.80 -7.90 -1.80
N THR A 69 12.61 -6.87 -1.51
CA THR A 69 13.75 -6.95 -0.59
C THR A 69 13.46 -6.07 0.62
N LEU A 70 13.51 -6.63 1.81
CA LEU A 70 13.39 -5.87 3.05
C LEU A 70 14.74 -5.23 3.41
N PRO A 71 14.74 -3.98 3.88
CA PRO A 71 15.94 -3.34 4.37
C PRO A 71 16.44 -4.02 5.65
N GLN A 72 17.75 -3.87 5.93
CA GLN A 72 18.32 -4.37 7.17
C GLN A 72 17.57 -3.81 8.39
N GLY A 73 17.28 -4.67 9.36
CA GLY A 73 16.48 -4.33 10.53
C GLY A 73 14.96 -4.54 10.34
N MET A 74 14.52 -4.97 9.17
CA MET A 74 13.15 -5.42 8.92
C MET A 74 13.14 -6.91 8.57
N SER A 75 12.20 -7.65 9.11
CA SER A 75 12.04 -9.09 8.90
C SER A 75 10.57 -9.48 8.86
N VAL A 76 10.28 -10.74 8.58
CA VAL A 76 8.92 -11.31 8.61
C VAL A 76 8.95 -12.57 9.46
N ALA A 77 7.87 -12.81 10.24
CA ALA A 77 7.71 -14.04 11.00
C ALA A 77 7.55 -15.23 10.06
N THR A 78 8.28 -16.32 10.38
CA THR A 78 8.28 -17.56 9.60
C THR A 78 7.80 -18.74 10.44
N GLU A 79 7.14 -19.68 9.79
CA GLU A 79 6.62 -20.89 10.45
C GLU A 79 7.74 -21.75 11.01
N THR A 80 7.56 -22.21 12.24
CA THR A 80 8.48 -23.16 12.87
C THR A 80 8.43 -24.50 12.14
N GLY A 81 9.62 -25.02 11.77
CA GLY A 81 9.73 -26.31 11.08
C GLY A 81 9.53 -26.27 9.57
N ARG A 82 9.23 -25.09 9.00
CA ARG A 82 9.14 -24.87 7.54
C ARG A 82 10.09 -23.76 7.13
N SER A 83 11.24 -24.14 6.60
CA SER A 83 12.31 -23.19 6.27
C SER A 83 11.81 -22.08 5.34
N GLY A 84 11.80 -20.86 5.87
CA GLY A 84 11.49 -19.66 5.13
C GLY A 84 10.02 -19.43 4.78
N GLN A 85 9.10 -20.34 5.12
CA GLN A 85 7.68 -20.09 4.90
C GLN A 85 7.19 -19.00 5.85
N ILE A 86 6.55 -17.96 5.32
CA ILE A 86 5.97 -16.87 6.12
C ILE A 86 4.75 -17.40 6.86
N GLU A 87 4.60 -17.00 8.13
CA GLU A 87 3.40 -17.33 8.91
C GLU A 87 2.14 -16.77 8.24
N ASN A 88 1.08 -17.58 8.18
CA ASN A 88 -0.19 -17.16 7.57
C ASN A 88 -0.78 -15.89 8.22
N ALA A 89 -0.56 -15.68 9.52
CA ALA A 89 -1.00 -14.49 10.23
C ALA A 89 -0.29 -13.20 9.76
N SER A 90 0.89 -13.33 9.15
CA SER A 90 1.67 -12.20 8.63
C SER A 90 1.28 -11.78 7.22
N ILE A 91 0.49 -12.58 6.51
CA ILE A 91 0.02 -12.27 5.15
C ILE A 91 -1.50 -12.29 5.14
N THR A 92 -2.11 -11.19 4.69
CA THR A 92 -3.56 -11.11 4.56
C THR A 92 -3.96 -10.59 3.20
N PRO A 93 -5.09 -11.06 2.62
CA PRO A 93 -5.65 -10.47 1.41
C PRO A 93 -5.94 -8.98 1.61
N GLY A 94 -5.76 -8.21 0.55
CA GLY A 94 -6.01 -6.77 0.55
C GLY A 94 -7.50 -6.42 0.45
N SER A 95 -7.81 -5.18 0.75
CA SER A 95 -9.19 -4.68 0.84
C SER A 95 -9.95 -4.61 -0.50
N ALA A 96 -9.24 -4.65 -1.62
CA ALA A 96 -9.89 -4.66 -2.94
C ALA A 96 -10.34 -6.07 -3.40
N LEU A 97 -9.98 -7.12 -2.65
CA LEU A 97 -10.34 -8.49 -2.99
C LEU A 97 -11.65 -8.89 -2.29
N VAL A 98 -12.57 -9.44 -3.05
CA VAL A 98 -13.80 -10.08 -2.56
C VAL A 98 -13.81 -11.56 -2.94
N GLY A 99 -14.62 -12.37 -2.27
CA GLY A 99 -14.70 -13.81 -2.50
C GLY A 99 -13.57 -14.60 -1.83
N THR A 100 -13.23 -15.75 -2.40
CA THR A 100 -12.17 -16.62 -1.87
C THR A 100 -10.81 -16.13 -2.34
N ASN A 101 -9.93 -15.87 -1.39
CA ASN A 101 -8.58 -15.37 -1.65
C ASN A 101 -7.55 -16.24 -0.93
N LEU A 102 -6.44 -16.51 -1.60
CA LEU A 102 -5.29 -17.20 -1.06
C LEU A 102 -4.07 -16.29 -1.15
N ALA A 103 -3.38 -16.13 -0.03
CA ALA A 103 -2.12 -15.38 0.03
C ALA A 103 -1.10 -16.19 0.82
N PHE A 104 0.11 -16.30 0.30
CA PHE A 104 1.22 -17.01 0.93
C PHE A 104 2.54 -16.42 0.47
N GLY A 105 3.62 -16.79 1.16
CA GLY A 105 4.94 -16.29 0.80
C GLY A 105 6.07 -17.03 1.47
N SER A 106 7.28 -16.66 1.06
CA SER A 106 8.51 -17.12 1.68
C SER A 106 9.46 -15.95 1.94
N TYR A 107 10.25 -16.07 2.99
CA TYR A 107 11.25 -15.09 3.40
C TYR A 107 12.61 -15.74 3.55
N SER A 108 13.62 -15.12 2.96
CA SER A 108 15.03 -15.51 3.11
C SER A 108 15.75 -14.47 3.96
N ALA A 109 16.05 -14.84 5.21
CA ALA A 109 16.72 -13.94 6.14
C ALA A 109 18.17 -13.59 5.73
N SER A 110 18.81 -14.42 4.90
CA SER A 110 20.20 -14.20 4.46
C SER A 110 20.37 -13.01 3.51
N ASN A 111 19.34 -12.68 2.75
CA ASN A 111 19.38 -11.59 1.76
C ASN A 111 18.17 -10.63 1.86
N GLY A 112 17.31 -10.82 2.87
CA GLY A 112 16.11 -9.99 3.06
C GLY A 112 15.02 -10.18 2.00
N MET A 113 15.13 -11.19 1.12
CA MET A 113 14.20 -11.39 0.02
C MET A 113 12.90 -12.02 0.52
N VAL A 114 11.79 -11.43 0.10
CA VAL A 114 10.43 -11.93 0.32
C VAL A 114 9.81 -12.24 -1.03
N ARG A 115 9.31 -13.44 -1.19
CA ARG A 115 8.41 -13.81 -2.29
C ARG A 115 6.99 -13.83 -1.78
N LEU A 116 6.08 -13.20 -2.50
CA LEU A 116 4.66 -13.14 -2.18
C LEU A 116 3.84 -13.61 -3.37
N SER A 117 2.84 -14.43 -3.08
CA SER A 117 1.91 -14.95 -4.08
C SER A 117 0.48 -14.72 -3.59
N MET A 118 -0.37 -14.25 -4.49
CA MET A 118 -1.79 -14.06 -4.27
C MET A 118 -2.57 -14.74 -5.39
N ALA A 119 -3.64 -15.43 -5.02
CA ALA A 119 -4.64 -15.92 -5.96
C ALA A 119 -6.05 -15.53 -5.45
N THR A 120 -6.94 -15.21 -6.38
CA THR A 120 -8.31 -14.78 -6.06
C THR A 120 -9.32 -15.37 -7.04
N THR A 121 -10.51 -15.64 -6.54
CA THR A 121 -11.70 -15.95 -7.37
C THR A 121 -12.51 -14.72 -7.73
N ASN A 122 -12.01 -13.50 -7.39
CA ASN A 122 -12.68 -12.26 -7.74
C ASN A 122 -12.57 -11.99 -9.25
N ASP A 123 -13.64 -12.23 -9.98
CA ASP A 123 -13.74 -12.07 -11.43
C ASP A 123 -13.80 -10.62 -11.91
N ASN A 124 -13.87 -9.66 -10.99
CA ASN A 124 -13.90 -8.23 -11.27
C ASN A 124 -12.61 -7.49 -10.83
N TYR A 125 -11.66 -8.20 -10.20
CA TYR A 125 -10.46 -7.55 -9.69
C TYR A 125 -9.52 -7.11 -10.82
N ARG A 126 -9.27 -5.80 -10.92
CA ARG A 126 -8.39 -5.19 -11.94
C ARG A 126 -7.35 -4.25 -11.35
N SER A 127 -7.61 -3.70 -10.16
CA SER A 127 -6.71 -2.77 -9.47
C SER A 127 -7.07 -2.65 -7.99
N GLY A 128 -6.20 -2.00 -7.22
CA GLY A 128 -6.38 -1.76 -5.79
C GLY A 128 -5.54 -2.68 -4.92
N GLU A 129 -5.71 -2.56 -3.62
CA GLU A 129 -4.94 -3.31 -2.62
C GLU A 129 -5.31 -4.80 -2.65
N PHE A 130 -4.33 -5.65 -2.93
CA PHE A 130 -4.52 -7.10 -3.04
C PHE A 130 -3.85 -7.91 -1.94
N LEU A 131 -2.87 -7.32 -1.23
CA LEU A 131 -2.12 -8.04 -0.21
C LEU A 131 -1.58 -7.08 0.85
N ARG A 132 -1.56 -7.54 2.09
CA ARG A 132 -0.85 -6.94 3.22
C ARG A 132 0.17 -7.90 3.78
N LEU A 133 1.33 -7.37 4.14
CA LEU A 133 2.41 -8.10 4.80
C LEU A 133 2.74 -7.41 6.12
N THR A 134 2.62 -8.14 7.21
CA THR A 134 3.09 -7.70 8.52
C THR A 134 4.57 -8.02 8.66
N CYS A 135 5.38 -7.00 8.83
CA CYS A 135 6.82 -7.08 9.07
C CYS A 135 7.13 -6.76 10.54
N ILE A 136 8.30 -7.19 10.99
CA ILE A 136 8.88 -6.87 12.30
C ILE A 136 10.04 -5.92 12.09
N VAL A 137 9.98 -4.74 12.70
CA VAL A 137 11.03 -3.72 12.69
C VAL A 137 11.84 -3.82 13.96
N ALA A 138 13.15 -4.01 13.83
CA ALA A 138 14.04 -4.11 14.98
C ALA A 138 14.15 -2.78 15.75
N PRO A 139 14.35 -2.81 17.06
CA PRO A 139 14.62 -1.60 17.83
C PRO A 139 15.83 -0.82 17.28
N ASN A 140 15.75 0.50 17.33
CA ASN A 140 16.78 1.42 16.84
C ASN A 140 17.06 1.37 15.33
N SER A 141 16.16 0.78 14.54
CA SER A 141 16.22 0.82 13.09
C SER A 141 15.57 2.10 12.57
N ALA A 142 16.29 2.86 11.73
CA ALA A 142 15.78 4.07 11.08
C ALA A 142 15.30 3.77 9.66
N ILE A 143 14.29 2.90 9.56
CA ILE A 143 13.77 2.46 8.26
C ILE A 143 12.62 3.39 7.84
N THR A 144 12.74 3.96 6.63
CA THR A 144 11.68 4.80 6.05
C THR A 144 10.98 4.07 4.89
N LEU A 145 9.77 4.51 4.55
CA LEU A 145 9.10 4.03 3.35
C LEU A 145 9.91 4.34 2.09
N GLY A 146 10.59 5.48 2.06
CA GLY A 146 11.50 5.85 0.98
C GLY A 146 12.66 4.87 0.83
N SER A 147 13.31 4.45 1.93
CA SER A 147 14.39 3.45 1.89
C SER A 147 13.90 2.08 1.41
N LEU A 148 12.69 1.69 1.82
CA LEU A 148 12.05 0.45 1.35
C LEU A 148 11.70 0.53 -0.15
N LYS A 149 11.15 1.65 -0.61
CA LYS A 149 10.86 1.88 -2.03
C LYS A 149 12.13 1.92 -2.88
N ALA A 150 13.22 2.51 -2.39
CA ALA A 150 14.50 2.55 -3.12
C ALA A 150 15.04 1.16 -3.45
N LEU A 151 14.73 0.14 -2.63
CA LEU A 151 15.08 -1.25 -2.89
C LEU A 151 14.10 -1.98 -3.83
N ASN A 152 12.87 -1.46 -3.98
CA ASN A 152 11.75 -2.22 -4.54
C ASN A 152 10.94 -1.51 -5.63
N VAL A 153 11.32 -0.31 -6.06
CA VAL A 153 10.59 0.38 -7.14
C VAL A 153 11.45 0.41 -8.40
N PRO A 154 10.97 -0.20 -9.49
CA PRO A 154 9.70 -0.92 -9.64
C PRO A 154 9.68 -2.26 -8.87
N VAL A 155 8.51 -2.62 -8.31
CA VAL A 155 8.33 -3.94 -7.67
C VAL A 155 8.50 -5.04 -8.73
N SER A 156 9.30 -6.05 -8.40
CA SER A 156 9.60 -7.16 -9.32
C SER A 156 8.43 -8.14 -9.38
N ILE A 157 7.60 -8.03 -10.41
CA ILE A 157 6.52 -8.98 -10.69
C ILE A 157 7.09 -10.15 -11.49
N GLN A 158 7.04 -11.35 -10.93
CA GLN A 158 7.46 -12.57 -11.62
C GLN A 158 6.38 -13.03 -12.58
N LYS A 159 5.13 -12.94 -12.15
CA LYS A 159 3.98 -13.35 -12.92
C LYS A 159 2.72 -12.63 -12.45
N ALA A 160 1.95 -12.10 -13.37
CA ALA A 160 0.57 -11.72 -13.16
C ALA A 160 -0.30 -12.44 -14.19
N VAL A 161 -1.42 -13.00 -13.74
CA VAL A 161 -2.33 -13.77 -14.59
C VAL A 161 -3.76 -13.35 -14.36
N GLY A 162 -4.55 -13.49 -15.41
CA GLY A 162 -5.99 -13.41 -15.39
C GLY A 162 -6.62 -14.69 -15.94
N TYR A 163 -7.92 -14.80 -15.79
CA TYR A 163 -8.70 -15.87 -16.40
C TYR A 163 -9.76 -15.27 -17.32
N ASP A 164 -9.76 -15.70 -18.58
CA ASP A 164 -10.79 -15.36 -19.55
C ASP A 164 -11.87 -16.48 -19.54
N PRO A 165 -13.07 -16.23 -19.01
CA PRO A 165 -14.11 -17.23 -18.94
C PRO A 165 -14.68 -17.58 -20.32
N ILE A 166 -14.58 -16.69 -21.32
CA ILE A 166 -15.08 -16.94 -22.67
C ILE A 166 -14.17 -17.90 -23.41
N ALA A 167 -12.87 -17.62 -23.37
CA ALA A 167 -11.86 -18.48 -23.98
C ALA A 167 -11.50 -19.68 -23.09
N SER A 168 -12.00 -19.75 -21.85
CA SER A 168 -11.64 -20.76 -20.84
C SER A 168 -10.13 -20.93 -20.70
N SER A 169 -9.40 -19.82 -20.69
CA SER A 169 -7.93 -19.84 -20.73
C SER A 169 -7.32 -18.82 -19.77
N THR A 170 -6.08 -19.13 -19.36
CA THR A 170 -5.25 -18.20 -18.59
C THR A 170 -4.62 -17.17 -19.51
N VAL A 171 -4.72 -15.90 -19.12
CA VAL A 171 -4.12 -14.75 -19.81
C VAL A 171 -2.93 -14.24 -18.99
N ILE A 172 -1.79 -14.01 -19.64
CA ILE A 172 -0.63 -13.39 -18.99
C ILE A 172 -0.82 -11.87 -18.98
N LEU A 173 -0.69 -11.27 -17.79
CA LEU A 173 -0.92 -9.85 -17.54
C LEU A 173 0.32 -9.14 -16.99
N THR A 174 1.47 -9.81 -16.92
CA THR A 174 2.69 -9.32 -16.24
C THR A 174 3.09 -7.93 -16.72
N ASP A 175 3.07 -7.68 -18.02
CA ASP A 175 3.46 -6.38 -18.60
C ASP A 175 2.36 -5.30 -18.50
N SER A 176 1.14 -5.70 -18.15
CA SER A 176 -0.02 -4.81 -18.05
C SER A 176 -0.37 -4.41 -16.61
N VAL A 177 0.37 -4.93 -15.64
CA VAL A 177 0.16 -4.67 -14.22
C VAL A 177 1.43 -4.09 -13.62
N LYS A 178 1.28 -3.06 -12.81
CA LYS A 178 2.31 -2.54 -11.89
C LYS A 178 1.85 -2.76 -10.45
N VAL A 179 2.81 -2.95 -9.56
CA VAL A 179 2.53 -3.03 -8.12
C VAL A 179 3.09 -1.81 -7.42
N ILE A 180 2.24 -1.18 -6.63
CA ILE A 180 2.62 -0.08 -5.73
C ILE A 180 2.78 -0.64 -4.32
N LEU A 181 3.90 -0.30 -3.70
CA LEU A 181 4.21 -0.57 -2.31
C LEU A 181 3.87 0.67 -1.47
N GLY A 182 3.15 0.46 -0.36
CA GLY A 182 2.73 1.50 0.55
C GLY A 182 2.58 1.02 2.00
N THR A 183 1.96 1.86 2.81
CA THR A 183 1.51 1.58 4.18
C THR A 183 0.01 1.86 4.27
N PRO A 184 -0.71 1.27 5.25
CA PRO A 184 -2.14 1.55 5.47
C PRO A 184 -2.44 3.02 5.70
#